data_fc91bd7dd2d85f3033f71ba02a3bcd1b
#
_entry.id   fc91bd7dd2d85f3033f71ba02a3bcd1b
#
_cell.length_a   1.000
_cell.length_b   1.000
_cell.length_c   1.000
_cell.angle_alpha   90.00
_cell.angle_beta   90.00
_cell.angle_gamma   90.00
#
_symmetry.space_group_name_H-M   'P 1'
#
loop_
_entity.id
_entity.type
_entity.pdbx_description
1 polymer ?
#
loop_
_entity_poly.entity_id
_entity_poly.type
_entity_poly.pdbx_seq_one_letter_code
_entity_poly.pdbx_strand_id
1 'polypeptide(L)'
;MSLAFAQRLAGNAPYETLADVRAVVQSQLPALVEGIDKGTIYPADFMRALGAAGAFSSHAEANEDLDLNLAIDAMSEVSEVCGATAFMTWCQSTLVWYLANTENEALKAKYLARAATGELLGGTGLSNPMKSFFGIEKMKLKGKRVDGGYVVRGALPWVSNIGPDHVFGTIFECADGGKTMFVVDCSDPNIELLDCDPFLAMDGTGTYGVQFKDAFIPDDMVLAHAAMPFVKKIRAGFVLLQAGMAMGLIRDSIDTMRKMGASLGHVNKYLTAQQPEDFEAILDELDTRVRDLATTPYETSEAYWRAVVQARLDAGEATMAAAHAAMLHTGARGYHKSHKAQRRMREAYFVGIVTPATKQLRKMLADIDAEGSA
;
A
#
# COMPACT_ATOMS: atom_id res chain seq x y z
N MET A 1 -19.09 17.66 4.00
CA MET A 1 -18.51 17.46 2.64
C MET A 1 -18.59 18.78 1.89
N SER A 2 -17.48 19.34 1.36
CA SER A 2 -17.57 20.60 0.60
C SER A 2 -18.23 20.32 -0.76
N LEU A 3 -19.02 21.31 -1.26
CA LEU A 3 -19.69 21.21 -2.57
C LEU A 3 -18.68 20.90 -3.71
N ALA A 4 -17.44 21.39 -3.60
CA ALA A 4 -16.38 21.16 -4.55
C ALA A 4 -15.85 19.70 -4.52
N PHE A 5 -15.89 19.03 -3.38
CA PHE A 5 -15.54 17.62 -3.26
C PHE A 5 -16.62 16.72 -3.89
N ALA A 6 -17.89 16.99 -3.57
CA ALA A 6 -19.01 16.28 -4.17
C ALA A 6 -19.09 16.48 -5.69
N GLN A 7 -18.76 17.68 -6.19
CA GLN A 7 -18.72 17.96 -7.65
C GLN A 7 -17.53 17.27 -8.36
N ARG A 8 -16.38 17.07 -7.69
CA ARG A 8 -15.26 16.30 -8.26
C ARG A 8 -15.55 14.81 -8.29
N LEU A 9 -16.19 14.25 -7.25
CA LEU A 9 -16.61 12.83 -7.24
C LEU A 9 -17.69 12.53 -8.29
N ALA A 10 -18.55 13.50 -8.58
CA ALA A 10 -19.67 13.34 -9.52
C ALA A 10 -19.33 13.70 -10.99
N GLY A 11 -18.16 14.25 -11.29
CA GLY A 11 -17.89 14.95 -12.55
C GLY A 11 -16.88 14.36 -13.51
N ASN A 12 -15.96 13.52 -13.07
CA ASN A 12 -14.94 12.98 -13.97
C ASN A 12 -15.17 11.49 -14.25
N ALA A 13 -15.24 11.12 -15.52
CA ALA A 13 -15.24 9.73 -15.91
C ALA A 13 -13.92 9.06 -15.43
N PRO A 14 -13.92 7.76 -15.02
CA PRO A 14 -12.73 7.06 -14.51
C PRO A 14 -11.49 7.19 -15.40
N TYR A 15 -11.67 7.29 -16.70
CA TYR A 15 -10.59 7.46 -17.68
C TYR A 15 -9.95 8.85 -17.66
N GLU A 16 -10.70 9.92 -17.36
CA GLU A 16 -10.15 11.27 -17.22
C GLU A 16 -9.29 11.36 -15.96
N THR A 17 -9.76 10.81 -14.85
CA THR A 17 -8.99 10.75 -13.60
C THR A 17 -7.66 10.00 -13.78
N LEU A 18 -7.66 8.85 -14.48
CA LEU A 18 -6.43 8.10 -14.73
C LEU A 18 -5.47 8.85 -15.66
N ALA A 19 -5.99 9.59 -16.66
CA ALA A 19 -5.19 10.44 -17.54
C ALA A 19 -4.53 11.59 -16.77
N ASP A 20 -5.25 12.22 -15.84
CA ASP A 20 -4.72 13.28 -14.98
C ASP A 20 -3.63 12.75 -14.03
N VAL A 21 -3.86 11.58 -13.42
CA VAL A 21 -2.85 10.88 -12.60
C VAL A 21 -1.60 10.60 -13.41
N ARG A 22 -1.74 10.05 -14.62
CA ARG A 22 -0.62 9.76 -15.53
C ARG A 22 0.15 11.02 -15.88
N ALA A 23 -0.54 12.12 -16.17
CA ALA A 23 0.10 13.41 -16.49
C ALA A 23 0.93 13.94 -15.32
N VAL A 24 0.43 13.86 -14.08
CA VAL A 24 1.17 14.23 -12.86
C VAL A 24 2.38 13.32 -12.68
N VAL A 25 2.21 12.01 -12.80
CA VAL A 25 3.30 11.03 -12.67
C VAL A 25 4.41 11.31 -13.67
N GLN A 26 4.07 11.43 -14.95
CA GLN A 26 5.07 11.61 -16.02
C GLN A 26 5.80 12.96 -15.95
N SER A 27 5.12 14.02 -15.53
CA SER A 27 5.71 15.36 -15.47
C SER A 27 6.57 15.61 -14.24
N GLN A 28 6.27 14.98 -13.09
CA GLN A 28 6.90 15.35 -11.82
C GLN A 28 7.78 14.24 -11.23
N LEU A 29 7.32 12.98 -11.26
CA LEU A 29 7.96 11.91 -10.52
C LEU A 29 9.37 11.53 -10.98
N PRO A 30 9.69 11.48 -12.32
CA PRO A 30 11.01 11.06 -12.79
C PRO A 30 12.18 11.86 -12.21
N ALA A 31 11.99 13.18 -12.00
CA ALA A 31 13.00 14.06 -11.43
C ALA A 31 13.27 13.81 -9.92
N LEU A 32 12.33 13.18 -9.22
CA LEU A 32 12.40 12.95 -7.77
C LEU A 32 12.98 11.57 -7.40
N VAL A 33 12.94 10.62 -8.34
CA VAL A 33 13.22 9.19 -8.09
C VAL A 33 14.58 8.96 -7.42
N GLU A 34 15.63 9.64 -7.88
CA GLU A 34 16.98 9.45 -7.31
C GLU A 34 17.07 9.93 -5.85
N GLY A 35 16.44 11.07 -5.54
CA GLY A 35 16.39 11.61 -4.19
C GLY A 35 15.54 10.74 -3.25
N ILE A 36 14.43 10.20 -3.76
CA ILE A 36 13.57 9.27 -3.01
C ILE A 36 14.32 7.96 -2.72
N ASP A 37 15.00 7.38 -3.71
CA ASP A 37 15.77 6.14 -3.52
C ASP A 37 16.91 6.30 -2.51
N LYS A 38 17.54 7.48 -2.46
CA LYS A 38 18.61 7.83 -1.51
C LYS A 38 18.12 8.32 -0.15
N GLY A 39 16.83 8.44 0.07
CA GLY A 39 16.26 8.97 1.32
C GLY A 39 16.49 10.46 1.55
N THR A 40 16.93 11.22 0.53
CA THR A 40 17.15 12.66 0.64
C THR A 40 15.91 13.50 0.35
N ILE A 41 14.86 12.89 -0.21
CA ILE A 41 13.58 13.52 -0.53
C ILE A 41 12.45 12.63 -0.02
N TYR A 42 11.54 13.22 0.78
CA TYR A 42 10.18 12.74 0.95
C TYR A 42 9.26 13.57 0.04
N PRO A 43 8.58 12.98 -0.95
CA PRO A 43 7.93 13.72 -2.04
C PRO A 43 6.51 14.21 -1.67
N ALA A 44 6.36 14.97 -0.58
CA ALA A 44 5.07 15.43 -0.08
C ALA A 44 4.24 16.20 -1.13
N ASP A 45 4.88 17.12 -1.87
CA ASP A 45 4.19 17.94 -2.87
C ASP A 45 3.70 17.09 -4.05
N PHE A 46 4.49 16.09 -4.46
CA PHE A 46 4.05 15.12 -5.46
C PHE A 46 2.85 14.30 -4.95
N MET A 47 2.87 13.81 -3.72
CA MET A 47 1.75 13.07 -3.12
C MET A 47 0.48 13.93 -3.06
N ARG A 48 0.60 15.22 -2.74
CA ARG A 48 -0.51 16.17 -2.78
C ARG A 48 -1.03 16.39 -4.19
N ALA A 49 -0.14 16.56 -5.17
CA ALA A 49 -0.51 16.70 -6.58
C ALA A 49 -1.23 15.44 -7.10
N LEU A 50 -0.76 14.26 -6.70
CA LEU A 50 -1.37 12.98 -7.05
C LEU A 50 -2.80 12.87 -6.48
N GLY A 51 -3.02 13.27 -5.22
CA GLY A 51 -4.34 13.33 -4.59
C GLY A 51 -5.26 14.35 -5.27
N ALA A 52 -4.73 15.52 -5.63
CA ALA A 52 -5.48 16.55 -6.38
C ALA A 52 -5.91 16.07 -7.78
N ALA A 53 -5.13 15.17 -8.40
CA ALA A 53 -5.48 14.50 -9.65
C ALA A 53 -6.52 13.36 -9.47
N GLY A 54 -6.92 13.03 -8.24
CA GLY A 54 -7.95 12.05 -7.95
C GLY A 54 -7.47 10.63 -7.64
N ALA A 55 -6.16 10.41 -7.48
CA ALA A 55 -5.60 9.07 -7.27
C ALA A 55 -6.12 8.37 -6.00
N PHE A 56 -6.59 9.12 -4.99
CA PHE A 56 -7.06 8.58 -3.73
C PHE A 56 -8.57 8.70 -3.52
N SER A 57 -9.32 9.25 -4.49
CA SER A 57 -10.74 9.59 -4.30
C SER A 57 -11.71 8.50 -4.74
N SER A 58 -11.32 7.62 -5.66
CA SER A 58 -12.21 6.62 -6.26
C SER A 58 -12.82 5.62 -5.25
N HIS A 59 -12.17 5.42 -4.11
CA HIS A 59 -12.62 4.51 -3.04
C HIS A 59 -12.96 5.23 -1.73
N ALA A 60 -13.22 6.55 -1.81
CA ALA A 60 -13.59 7.36 -0.65
C ALA A 60 -15.08 7.24 -0.27
N GLU A 61 -15.91 6.64 -1.11
CA GLU A 61 -17.33 6.37 -0.82
C GLU A 61 -17.54 4.86 -0.69
N ALA A 62 -17.73 4.39 0.54
CA ALA A 62 -18.04 2.99 0.80
C ALA A 62 -19.51 2.70 0.42
N ASN A 63 -19.72 1.98 -0.65
CA ASN A 63 -21.02 1.48 -1.10
C ASN A 63 -20.90 0.07 -1.70
N GLU A 64 -22.01 -0.61 -1.94
CA GLU A 64 -22.01 -2.01 -2.42
C GLU A 64 -21.46 -2.15 -3.85
N ASP A 65 -21.53 -1.10 -4.66
CA ASP A 65 -21.06 -1.07 -6.06
C ASP A 65 -19.59 -0.58 -6.17
N LEU A 66 -18.89 -0.47 -5.07
CA LEU A 66 -17.51 0.04 -5.05
C LEU A 66 -16.56 -0.88 -5.82
N ASP A 67 -15.84 -0.30 -6.77
CA ASP A 67 -14.78 -0.91 -7.55
C ASP A 67 -13.42 -0.27 -7.21
N LEU A 68 -12.43 -1.09 -6.90
CA LEU A 68 -11.08 -0.63 -6.56
C LEU A 68 -10.15 -0.51 -7.78
N ASN A 69 -10.59 -0.86 -8.98
CA ASN A 69 -9.75 -0.92 -10.17
C ASN A 69 -9.06 0.41 -10.48
N LEU A 70 -9.77 1.53 -10.37
CA LEU A 70 -9.17 2.85 -10.63
C LEU A 70 -8.04 3.19 -9.63
N ALA A 71 -8.21 2.85 -8.36
CA ALA A 71 -7.17 3.06 -7.34
C ALA A 71 -5.95 2.17 -7.59
N ILE A 72 -6.15 0.93 -8.03
CA ILE A 72 -5.10 -0.01 -8.41
C ILE A 72 -4.36 0.48 -9.64
N ASP A 73 -5.06 0.95 -10.67
CA ASP A 73 -4.48 1.50 -11.89
C ASP A 73 -3.66 2.76 -11.62
N ALA A 74 -4.18 3.69 -10.82
CA ALA A 74 -3.45 4.89 -10.41
C ALA A 74 -2.14 4.55 -9.69
N MET A 75 -2.16 3.56 -8.80
CA MET A 75 -0.97 3.08 -8.11
C MET A 75 0.01 2.39 -9.08
N SER A 76 -0.49 1.67 -10.08
CA SER A 76 0.33 1.03 -11.09
C SER A 76 1.08 2.05 -11.95
N GLU A 77 0.44 3.15 -12.37
CA GLU A 77 1.09 4.26 -13.07
C GLU A 77 2.26 4.84 -12.26
N VAL A 78 2.07 5.05 -10.95
CA VAL A 78 3.15 5.51 -10.06
C VAL A 78 4.26 4.46 -9.96
N SER A 79 3.89 3.19 -9.85
CA SER A 79 4.82 2.08 -9.67
C SER A 79 5.70 1.85 -10.89
N GLU A 80 5.23 2.13 -12.10
CA GLU A 80 6.06 2.07 -13.32
C GLU A 80 7.27 3.01 -13.25
N VAL A 81 7.19 4.09 -12.48
CA VAL A 81 8.28 5.07 -12.33
C VAL A 81 9.06 4.84 -11.04
N CYS A 82 8.38 4.65 -9.90
CA CYS A 82 9.01 4.55 -8.58
C CYS A 82 8.20 3.64 -7.64
N GLY A 83 8.79 2.51 -7.23
CA GLY A 83 8.17 1.58 -6.30
C GLY A 83 8.03 2.14 -4.89
N ALA A 84 8.97 2.97 -4.43
CA ALA A 84 8.89 3.63 -3.13
C ALA A 84 7.70 4.60 -3.07
N THR A 85 7.48 5.38 -4.14
CA THR A 85 6.33 6.29 -4.23
C THR A 85 5.02 5.51 -4.37
N ALA A 86 4.99 4.40 -5.09
CA ALA A 86 3.82 3.53 -5.17
C ALA A 86 3.45 2.96 -3.80
N PHE A 87 4.42 2.62 -2.97
CA PHE A 87 4.18 2.20 -1.59
C PHE A 87 3.56 3.33 -0.75
N MET A 88 4.04 4.57 -0.87
CA MET A 88 3.41 5.72 -0.21
C MET A 88 1.98 5.94 -0.73
N THR A 89 1.75 5.77 -2.03
CA THR A 89 0.41 5.82 -2.65
C THR A 89 -0.51 4.76 -2.03
N TRP A 90 -0.02 3.53 -1.84
CA TRP A 90 -0.76 2.49 -1.14
C TRP A 90 -1.04 2.85 0.32
N CYS A 91 -0.09 3.40 1.06
CA CYS A 91 -0.29 3.86 2.44
C CYS A 91 -1.41 4.90 2.53
N GLN A 92 -1.41 5.88 1.63
CA GLN A 92 -2.44 6.93 1.55
C GLN A 92 -3.81 6.34 1.18
N SER A 93 -3.88 5.51 0.14
CA SER A 93 -5.10 4.83 -0.28
C SER A 93 -5.69 3.96 0.83
N THR A 94 -4.83 3.31 1.61
CA THR A 94 -5.24 2.49 2.75
C THR A 94 -5.84 3.33 3.88
N LEU A 95 -5.26 4.51 4.17
CA LEU A 95 -5.86 5.46 5.12
C LEU A 95 -7.25 5.91 4.66
N VAL A 96 -7.40 6.28 3.39
CA VAL A 96 -8.71 6.64 2.81
C VAL A 96 -9.68 5.47 2.93
N TRP A 97 -9.24 4.25 2.65
CA TRP A 97 -10.03 3.04 2.78
C TRP A 97 -10.56 2.82 4.21
N TYR A 98 -9.73 3.06 5.23
CA TYR A 98 -10.18 2.98 6.62
C TYR A 98 -11.22 4.03 6.96
N LEU A 99 -10.96 5.29 6.56
CA LEU A 99 -11.85 6.42 6.83
C LEU A 99 -13.20 6.29 6.08
N ALA A 100 -13.19 5.76 4.87
CA ALA A 100 -14.42 5.52 4.12
C ALA A 100 -15.31 4.46 4.80
N ASN A 101 -14.70 3.45 5.42
CA ASN A 101 -15.40 2.28 5.95
C ASN A 101 -15.78 2.36 7.43
N THR A 102 -15.29 3.34 8.19
CA THR A 102 -15.66 3.52 9.60
C THR A 102 -17.11 3.98 9.75
N GLU A 103 -17.75 3.61 10.85
CA GLU A 103 -19.06 4.11 11.26
C GLU A 103 -18.96 5.42 12.08
N ASN A 104 -17.74 5.86 12.41
CA ASN A 104 -17.51 7.10 13.14
C ASN A 104 -17.61 8.32 12.21
N GLU A 105 -18.81 8.90 12.12
CA GLU A 105 -19.08 10.03 11.25
C GLU A 105 -18.28 11.29 11.60
N ALA A 106 -17.93 11.48 12.87
CA ALA A 106 -17.07 12.60 13.30
C ALA A 106 -15.65 12.45 12.71
N LEU A 107 -15.10 11.23 12.74
CA LEU A 107 -13.81 10.93 12.17
C LEU A 107 -13.80 11.07 10.65
N LYS A 108 -14.85 10.58 9.95
CA LYS A 108 -15.02 10.80 8.51
C LYS A 108 -15.05 12.27 8.16
N ALA A 109 -15.89 13.03 8.84
CA ALA A 109 -16.04 14.48 8.60
C ALA A 109 -14.71 15.23 8.79
N LYS A 110 -13.90 14.80 9.76
CA LYS A 110 -12.61 15.43 10.09
C LYS A 110 -11.53 15.16 9.03
N TYR A 111 -11.44 13.93 8.51
CA TYR A 111 -10.24 13.50 7.79
C TYR A 111 -10.48 12.96 6.37
N LEU A 112 -11.62 12.35 6.05
CA LEU A 112 -11.80 11.60 4.81
C LEU A 112 -11.59 12.46 3.56
N ALA A 113 -12.26 13.60 3.46
CA ALA A 113 -12.14 14.47 2.29
C ALA A 113 -10.71 14.99 2.09
N ARG A 114 -10.05 15.36 3.18
CA ARG A 114 -8.68 15.87 3.17
C ARG A 114 -7.66 14.77 2.78
N ALA A 115 -7.88 13.56 3.26
CA ALA A 115 -7.04 12.41 2.90
C ALA A 115 -7.25 12.01 1.43
N ALA A 116 -8.49 11.98 0.94
CA ALA A 116 -8.83 11.63 -0.43
C ALA A 116 -8.34 12.65 -1.48
N THR A 117 -8.19 13.91 -1.10
CA THR A 117 -7.62 14.96 -1.97
C THR A 117 -6.11 15.14 -1.83
N GLY A 118 -5.46 14.39 -0.92
CA GLY A 118 -4.04 14.54 -0.64
C GLY A 118 -3.67 15.80 0.18
N GLU A 119 -4.65 16.59 0.65
CA GLU A 119 -4.39 17.70 1.56
C GLU A 119 -3.79 17.21 2.88
N LEU A 120 -4.32 16.11 3.41
CA LEU A 120 -3.79 15.40 4.56
C LEU A 120 -3.09 14.13 4.09
N LEU A 121 -1.82 13.99 4.38
CA LEU A 121 -1.06 12.78 4.12
C LEU A 121 -1.09 11.83 5.32
N GLY A 122 -0.90 10.55 5.05
CA GLY A 122 -0.87 9.57 6.12
C GLY A 122 -0.76 8.12 5.62
N GLY A 123 -0.81 7.20 6.57
CA GLY A 123 -0.50 5.82 6.28
C GLY A 123 -1.17 4.78 7.17
N THR A 124 -0.50 3.65 7.30
CA THR A 124 -0.99 2.49 8.04
C THR A 124 0.08 1.88 8.95
N GLY A 125 -0.29 1.65 10.20
CA GLY A 125 0.53 0.96 11.20
C GLY A 125 0.09 -0.50 11.44
N LEU A 126 -0.49 -1.19 10.43
CA LEU A 126 -1.04 -2.53 10.59
C LEU A 126 -0.02 -3.68 10.48
N SER A 127 1.26 -3.40 10.24
CA SER A 127 2.27 -4.47 10.11
C SER A 127 2.31 -5.39 11.34
N ASN A 128 2.42 -4.84 12.55
CA ASN A 128 2.41 -5.62 13.78
C ASN A 128 1.02 -6.24 14.09
N PRO A 129 -0.11 -5.49 14.01
CA PRO A 129 -1.43 -6.08 14.18
C PRO A 129 -1.69 -7.29 13.28
N MET A 130 -1.41 -7.18 11.99
CA MET A 130 -1.60 -8.29 11.04
C MET A 130 -0.76 -9.51 11.40
N LYS A 131 0.49 -9.34 11.78
CA LYS A 131 1.34 -10.45 12.24
C LYS A 131 0.82 -11.06 13.55
N SER A 132 0.28 -10.24 14.44
CA SER A 132 -0.33 -10.71 15.69
C SER A 132 -1.57 -11.57 15.46
N PHE A 133 -2.42 -11.20 14.49
CA PHE A 133 -3.62 -11.98 14.15
C PHE A 133 -3.30 -13.40 13.64
N PHE A 134 -2.12 -13.58 13.02
CA PHE A 134 -1.64 -14.87 12.54
C PHE A 134 -0.64 -15.56 13.50
N GLY A 135 -0.52 -15.09 14.75
CA GLY A 135 0.33 -15.71 15.77
C GLY A 135 1.84 -15.57 15.50
N ILE A 136 2.26 -14.67 14.58
CA ILE A 136 3.67 -14.47 14.23
C ILE A 136 4.39 -13.58 15.26
N GLU A 137 3.69 -12.56 15.77
CA GLU A 137 4.19 -11.62 16.79
C GLU A 137 3.11 -11.35 17.82
N LYS A 138 3.51 -10.85 18.99
CA LYS A 138 2.56 -10.30 19.97
C LYS A 138 2.17 -8.88 19.60
N MET A 139 0.95 -8.46 19.97
CA MET A 139 0.49 -7.07 19.83
C MET A 139 1.40 -6.15 20.66
N LYS A 140 1.99 -5.15 20.02
CA LYS A 140 2.97 -4.23 20.62
C LYS A 140 2.30 -3.04 21.31
N LEU A 141 1.17 -2.56 20.77
CA LEU A 141 0.42 -1.48 21.40
C LEU A 141 -0.59 -2.04 22.40
N LYS A 142 -0.61 -1.48 23.60
CA LYS A 142 -1.54 -1.80 24.66
C LYS A 142 -2.36 -0.57 25.02
N GLY A 143 -3.68 -0.76 25.13
CA GLY A 143 -4.62 0.30 25.48
C GLY A 143 -5.38 0.00 26.77
N LYS A 144 -5.76 1.07 27.45
CA LYS A 144 -6.63 1.02 28.64
C LYS A 144 -7.78 1.99 28.42
N ARG A 145 -9.02 1.51 28.58
CA ARG A 145 -10.21 2.36 28.55
C ARG A 145 -10.18 3.34 29.71
N VAL A 146 -10.45 4.60 29.42
CA VAL A 146 -10.63 5.71 30.38
C VAL A 146 -11.86 6.50 29.99
N ASP A 147 -12.21 7.52 30.78
CA ASP A 147 -13.33 8.41 30.43
C ASP A 147 -13.03 9.16 29.11
N GLY A 148 -13.96 9.09 28.17
CA GLY A 148 -13.89 9.74 26.85
C GLY A 148 -12.91 9.13 25.85
N GLY A 149 -12.22 8.00 26.15
CA GLY A 149 -11.25 7.44 25.19
C GLY A 149 -10.40 6.33 25.76
N TYR A 150 -9.17 6.25 25.28
CA TYR A 150 -8.17 5.25 25.68
C TYR A 150 -6.83 5.90 25.94
N VAL A 151 -6.07 5.35 26.89
CA VAL A 151 -4.64 5.64 27.04
C VAL A 151 -3.86 4.49 26.41
N VAL A 152 -3.02 4.80 25.43
CA VAL A 152 -2.27 3.82 24.63
C VAL A 152 -0.77 3.97 24.85
N ARG A 153 -0.07 2.84 25.03
CA ARG A 153 1.37 2.76 25.20
C ARG A 153 1.99 1.64 24.35
N GLY A 154 3.26 1.79 24.03
CA GLY A 154 4.04 0.80 23.28
C GLY A 154 4.77 1.43 22.12
N ALA A 155 5.31 0.63 21.21
CA ALA A 155 6.04 1.12 20.05
C ALA A 155 5.74 0.28 18.81
N LEU A 156 5.65 0.96 17.66
CA LEU A 156 5.64 0.34 16.33
C LEU A 156 7.01 0.59 15.69
N PRO A 157 7.68 -0.42 15.12
CA PRO A 157 9.03 -0.25 14.61
C PRO A 157 9.09 0.54 13.31
N TRP A 158 8.05 0.41 12.46
CA TRP A 158 8.04 0.99 11.11
C TRP A 158 6.63 1.36 10.72
N VAL A 159 6.38 2.65 10.58
CA VAL A 159 5.15 3.20 10.00
C VAL A 159 5.57 4.16 8.89
N SER A 160 5.07 3.94 7.69
CA SER A 160 5.49 4.67 6.50
C SER A 160 4.46 5.68 6.04
N ASN A 161 4.90 6.62 5.22
CA ASN A 161 4.12 7.76 4.71
C ASN A 161 3.61 8.64 5.85
N ILE A 162 4.42 8.83 6.90
CA ILE A 162 4.10 9.69 8.03
C ILE A 162 5.14 10.80 8.21
N GLY A 163 4.74 11.83 8.93
CA GLY A 163 5.50 12.99 9.34
C GLY A 163 4.78 13.68 10.50
N PRO A 164 5.32 14.77 11.05
CA PRO A 164 4.75 15.45 12.24
C PRO A 164 3.31 15.95 12.06
N ASP A 165 2.88 16.24 10.83
CA ASP A 165 1.55 16.75 10.46
C ASP A 165 0.66 15.70 9.78
N HIS A 166 1.07 14.42 9.83
CA HIS A 166 0.36 13.32 9.21
C HIS A 166 -0.47 12.51 10.22
N VAL A 167 -1.30 11.61 9.69
CA VAL A 167 -2.10 10.67 10.49
C VAL A 167 -1.93 9.24 9.97
N PHE A 168 -2.19 8.23 10.81
CA PHE A 168 -2.19 6.84 10.35
C PHE A 168 -3.14 5.96 11.16
N GLY A 169 -3.65 4.89 10.52
CA GLY A 169 -4.51 3.91 11.19
C GLY A 169 -3.70 2.79 11.81
N THR A 170 -4.03 2.37 13.06
CA THR A 170 -3.42 1.22 13.72
C THR A 170 -4.36 0.57 14.74
N ILE A 171 -3.90 -0.48 15.43
CA ILE A 171 -4.67 -1.26 16.41
C ILE A 171 -3.87 -1.43 17.68
N PHE A 172 -4.53 -1.27 18.83
CA PHE A 172 -4.04 -1.70 20.14
C PHE A 172 -4.88 -2.84 20.69
N GLU A 173 -4.36 -3.53 21.71
CA GLU A 173 -5.03 -4.57 22.47
C GLU A 173 -5.23 -4.12 23.92
N CYS A 174 -6.43 -4.28 24.45
CA CYS A 174 -6.78 -4.04 25.86
C CYS A 174 -6.43 -5.26 26.74
N ALA A 175 -6.44 -5.05 28.06
CA ALA A 175 -6.11 -6.10 29.04
C ALA A 175 -7.09 -7.30 29.02
N ASP A 176 -8.34 -7.07 28.60
CA ASP A 176 -9.37 -8.09 28.41
C ASP A 176 -9.24 -8.87 27.08
N GLY A 177 -8.22 -8.54 26.27
CA GLY A 177 -8.00 -9.12 24.96
C GLY A 177 -8.77 -8.44 23.82
N GLY A 178 -9.65 -7.47 24.14
CA GLY A 178 -10.33 -6.64 23.14
C GLY A 178 -9.33 -5.85 22.30
N LYS A 179 -9.64 -5.66 21.01
CA LYS A 179 -8.80 -4.91 20.08
C LYS A 179 -9.58 -3.76 19.48
N THR A 180 -8.98 -2.57 19.47
CA THR A 180 -9.59 -1.34 18.96
C THR A 180 -8.73 -0.76 17.84
N MET A 181 -9.34 -0.42 16.72
CA MET A 181 -8.67 0.27 15.61
C MET A 181 -8.94 1.76 15.70
N PHE A 182 -7.91 2.57 15.48
CA PHE A 182 -7.97 4.02 15.68
C PHE A 182 -7.03 4.75 14.73
N VAL A 183 -7.26 6.06 14.58
CA VAL A 183 -6.35 6.97 13.89
C VAL A 183 -5.44 7.64 14.91
N VAL A 184 -4.17 7.72 14.58
CA VAL A 184 -3.13 8.45 15.32
C VAL A 184 -2.89 9.77 14.62
N ASP A 185 -2.88 10.86 15.38
CA ASP A 185 -2.39 12.17 14.94
C ASP A 185 -0.92 12.27 15.35
N CYS A 186 -0.01 12.36 14.39
CA CYS A 186 1.43 12.43 14.66
C CYS A 186 1.85 13.76 15.33
N SER A 187 0.97 14.76 15.36
CA SER A 187 1.21 16.04 16.06
C SER A 187 0.98 15.96 17.59
N ASP A 188 0.41 14.85 18.10
CA ASP A 188 0.22 14.66 19.54
C ASP A 188 1.59 14.59 20.24
N PRO A 189 1.83 15.41 21.30
CA PRO A 189 3.11 15.44 22.01
C PRO A 189 3.49 14.11 22.70
N ASN A 190 2.54 13.18 22.89
CA ASN A 190 2.78 11.85 23.44
C ASN A 190 3.08 10.81 22.34
N ILE A 191 3.09 11.22 21.08
CA ILE A 191 3.50 10.41 19.92
C ILE A 191 4.88 10.90 19.48
N GLU A 192 5.89 10.03 19.59
CA GLU A 192 7.26 10.36 19.18
C GLU A 192 7.63 9.59 17.93
N LEU A 193 8.04 10.32 16.90
CA LEU A 193 8.59 9.76 15.67
C LEU A 193 10.10 9.56 15.83
N LEU A 194 10.58 8.35 15.62
CA LEU A 194 11.97 7.94 15.76
C LEU A 194 12.55 7.58 14.40
N ASP A 195 13.69 8.16 14.05
CA ASP A 195 14.38 7.82 12.81
C ASP A 195 14.73 6.33 12.77
N CYS A 196 14.69 5.76 11.59
CA CYS A 196 15.07 4.38 11.32
C CYS A 196 16.49 4.32 10.74
N ASP A 197 17.18 3.19 10.98
CA ASP A 197 18.39 2.88 10.22
C ASP A 197 18.07 2.76 8.73
N PRO A 198 19.04 3.08 7.83
CA PRO A 198 18.82 2.98 6.38
C PRO A 198 18.40 1.58 5.95
N PHE A 199 17.44 1.52 5.05
CA PHE A 199 16.95 0.27 4.46
C PHE A 199 17.72 -0.07 3.18
N LEU A 200 17.50 -1.28 2.66
CA LEU A 200 18.00 -1.66 1.33
C LEU A 200 17.35 -0.81 0.21
N ALA A 201 16.11 -0.40 0.41
CA ALA A 201 15.30 0.49 -0.42
C ALA A 201 14.26 1.17 0.44
N MET A 202 13.47 2.10 -0.10
CA MET A 202 12.35 2.76 0.59
C MET A 202 12.75 3.86 1.59
N ASP A 203 13.98 4.33 1.59
CA ASP A 203 14.44 5.35 2.55
C ASP A 203 13.66 6.67 2.44
N GLY A 204 13.23 7.07 1.22
CA GLY A 204 12.44 8.28 0.99
C GLY A 204 10.93 8.16 1.27
N THR A 205 10.48 7.10 1.96
CA THR A 205 9.04 6.85 2.17
C THR A 205 8.47 7.49 3.44
N GLY A 206 9.20 8.31 4.16
CA GLY A 206 8.75 8.86 5.44
C GLY A 206 8.41 7.75 6.43
N THR A 207 9.35 6.83 6.65
CA THR A 207 9.18 5.69 7.55
C THR A 207 9.86 5.98 8.89
N TYR A 208 9.10 5.85 9.96
CA TYR A 208 9.55 6.09 11.34
C TYR A 208 9.20 4.92 12.26
N GLY A 209 10.01 4.74 13.30
CA GLY A 209 9.55 4.13 14.53
C GLY A 209 8.56 5.07 15.23
N VAL A 210 7.52 4.54 15.84
CA VAL A 210 6.52 5.36 16.54
C VAL A 210 6.39 4.90 17.98
N GLN A 211 6.75 5.76 18.93
CA GLN A 211 6.63 5.52 20.36
C GLN A 211 5.38 6.20 20.92
N PHE A 212 4.53 5.43 21.60
CA PHE A 212 3.36 5.92 22.34
C PHE A 212 3.72 6.05 23.82
N LYS A 213 3.71 7.28 24.34
CA LYS A 213 4.05 7.64 25.72
C LYS A 213 2.78 7.89 26.55
N ASP A 214 1.97 6.83 26.75
CA ASP A 214 0.65 6.94 27.37
C ASP A 214 -0.26 7.97 26.65
N ALA A 215 -0.27 7.90 25.33
CA ALA A 215 -1.03 8.81 24.48
C ALA A 215 -2.54 8.65 24.69
N PHE A 216 -3.25 9.77 24.89
CA PHE A 216 -4.70 9.75 24.99
C PHE A 216 -5.33 9.77 23.61
N ILE A 217 -6.11 8.72 23.32
CA ILE A 217 -6.86 8.57 22.07
C ILE A 217 -8.34 8.77 22.39
N PRO A 218 -8.94 9.91 22.02
CA PRO A 218 -10.35 10.18 22.27
C PRO A 218 -11.24 9.29 21.39
N ASP A 219 -12.49 9.11 21.81
CA ASP A 219 -13.44 8.24 21.11
C ASP A 219 -13.75 8.69 19.67
N ASP A 220 -13.63 9.97 19.36
CA ASP A 220 -13.79 10.51 18.02
C ASP A 220 -12.63 10.19 17.07
N MET A 221 -11.52 9.64 17.59
CA MET A 221 -10.39 9.13 16.80
C MET A 221 -10.46 7.60 16.61
N VAL A 222 -11.48 6.92 17.12
CA VAL A 222 -11.65 5.47 16.99
C VAL A 222 -12.31 5.13 15.65
N LEU A 223 -11.64 4.30 14.85
CA LEU A 223 -12.17 3.72 13.61
C LEU A 223 -13.20 2.61 13.90
N ALA A 224 -12.88 1.75 14.85
CA ALA A 224 -13.76 0.67 15.30
C ALA A 224 -13.38 0.20 16.71
N HIS A 225 -14.33 0.22 17.66
CA HIS A 225 -14.12 -0.32 19.00
C HIS A 225 -13.90 -1.84 19.01
N ALA A 226 -14.51 -2.56 18.06
CA ALA A 226 -14.26 -3.97 17.79
C ALA A 226 -13.46 -4.09 16.47
N ALA A 227 -12.12 -4.14 16.56
CA ALA A 227 -11.25 -4.12 15.39
C ALA A 227 -11.44 -5.36 14.49
N MET A 228 -11.70 -6.55 15.03
CA MET A 228 -11.72 -7.79 14.25
C MET A 228 -12.83 -7.83 13.18
N PRO A 229 -14.11 -7.50 13.49
CA PRO A 229 -15.15 -7.38 12.47
C PRO A 229 -14.83 -6.33 11.41
N PHE A 230 -14.29 -5.18 11.83
CA PHE A 230 -13.88 -4.11 10.91
C PHE A 230 -12.76 -4.57 9.98
N VAL A 231 -11.71 -5.20 10.52
CA VAL A 231 -10.62 -5.77 9.71
C VAL A 231 -11.15 -6.81 8.73
N LYS A 232 -12.09 -7.69 9.14
CA LYS A 232 -12.70 -8.67 8.24
C LYS A 232 -13.42 -7.99 7.07
N LYS A 233 -14.11 -6.87 7.31
CA LYS A 233 -14.79 -6.08 6.28
C LYS A 233 -13.80 -5.47 5.27
N ILE A 234 -12.67 -4.91 5.75
CA ILE A 234 -11.76 -4.11 4.91
C ILE A 234 -10.55 -4.89 4.37
N ARG A 235 -10.30 -6.13 4.83
CA ARG A 235 -9.05 -6.86 4.54
C ARG A 235 -8.79 -7.12 3.06
N ALA A 236 -9.84 -7.37 2.28
CA ALA A 236 -9.70 -7.62 0.86
C ALA A 236 -9.21 -6.37 0.12
N GLY A 237 -9.84 -5.22 0.32
CA GLY A 237 -9.39 -3.96 -0.27
C GLY A 237 -7.97 -3.58 0.16
N PHE A 238 -7.63 -3.76 1.45
CA PHE A 238 -6.28 -3.55 1.96
C PHE A 238 -5.22 -4.36 1.19
N VAL A 239 -5.52 -5.60 0.84
CA VAL A 239 -4.61 -6.51 0.13
C VAL A 239 -4.62 -6.26 -1.38
N LEU A 240 -5.81 -6.09 -1.99
CA LEU A 240 -5.96 -5.89 -3.44
C LEU A 240 -5.29 -4.60 -3.91
N LEU A 241 -5.39 -3.50 -3.15
CA LEU A 241 -4.71 -2.26 -3.47
C LEU A 241 -3.19 -2.45 -3.64
N GLN A 242 -2.56 -3.42 -2.97
CA GLN A 242 -1.13 -3.71 -3.16
C GLN A 242 -0.79 -4.25 -4.55
N ALA A 243 -1.76 -4.78 -5.30
CA ALA A 243 -1.51 -5.32 -6.63
C ALA A 243 -1.01 -4.24 -7.60
N GLY A 244 -1.45 -2.99 -7.45
CA GLY A 244 -0.96 -1.87 -8.27
C GLY A 244 0.56 -1.68 -8.19
N MET A 245 1.16 -1.83 -6.99
CA MET A 245 2.62 -1.78 -6.85
C MET A 245 3.32 -2.87 -7.67
N ALA A 246 2.79 -4.08 -7.62
CA ALA A 246 3.36 -5.22 -8.34
C ALA A 246 3.25 -5.04 -9.85
N MET A 247 2.05 -4.72 -10.34
CA MET A 247 1.77 -4.62 -11.78
C MET A 247 2.61 -3.55 -12.46
N GLY A 248 2.78 -2.38 -11.86
CA GLY A 248 3.62 -1.32 -12.43
C GLY A 248 5.11 -1.71 -12.45
N LEU A 249 5.62 -2.37 -11.41
CA LEU A 249 6.99 -2.88 -11.40
C LEU A 249 7.23 -3.96 -12.46
N ILE A 250 6.26 -4.85 -12.69
CA ILE A 250 6.34 -5.87 -13.75
C ILE A 250 6.35 -5.19 -15.12
N ARG A 251 5.47 -4.21 -15.39
CA ARG A 251 5.43 -3.44 -16.65
C ARG A 251 6.77 -2.76 -16.95
N ASP A 252 7.35 -2.05 -15.97
CA ASP A 252 8.64 -1.40 -16.15
C ASP A 252 9.79 -2.41 -16.34
N SER A 253 9.70 -3.60 -15.74
CA SER A 253 10.67 -4.69 -15.95
C SER A 253 10.59 -5.23 -17.37
N ILE A 254 9.38 -5.45 -17.91
CA ILE A 254 9.13 -5.84 -19.30
C ILE A 254 9.69 -4.79 -20.28
N ASP A 255 9.38 -3.51 -20.06
CA ASP A 255 9.89 -2.41 -20.87
C ASP A 255 11.44 -2.35 -20.84
N THR A 256 12.03 -2.59 -19.68
CA THR A 256 13.49 -2.66 -19.53
C THR A 256 14.08 -3.81 -20.33
N MET A 257 13.51 -4.99 -20.29
CA MET A 257 13.96 -6.15 -21.08
C MET A 257 13.83 -5.89 -22.58
N ARG A 258 12.72 -5.32 -23.04
CA ARG A 258 12.50 -4.96 -24.46
C ARG A 258 13.51 -3.93 -24.97
N LYS A 259 13.79 -2.89 -24.19
CA LYS A 259 14.81 -1.89 -24.54
C LYS A 259 16.20 -2.51 -24.69
N MET A 260 16.52 -3.49 -23.85
CA MET A 260 17.80 -4.24 -23.98
C MET A 260 17.81 -5.18 -25.18
N GLY A 261 16.68 -5.68 -25.63
CA GLY A 261 16.53 -6.51 -26.80
C GLY A 261 17.11 -5.87 -28.09
N ALA A 262 17.01 -4.56 -28.21
CA ALA A 262 17.56 -3.82 -29.35
C ALA A 262 19.09 -3.99 -29.53
N SER A 263 19.84 -4.14 -28.43
CA SER A 263 21.30 -4.26 -28.46
C SER A 263 21.83 -5.65 -28.06
N LEU A 264 21.12 -6.32 -27.15
CA LEU A 264 21.56 -7.59 -26.54
C LEU A 264 20.66 -8.77 -26.88
N GLY A 265 19.65 -8.62 -27.74
CA GLY A 265 18.69 -9.67 -28.08
C GLY A 265 19.34 -10.94 -28.62
N HIS A 266 20.47 -10.83 -29.33
CA HIS A 266 21.22 -11.98 -29.84
C HIS A 266 21.77 -12.91 -28.72
N VAL A 267 21.98 -12.36 -27.51
CA VAL A 267 22.43 -13.10 -26.31
C VAL A 267 21.26 -13.35 -25.36
N ASN A 268 20.38 -12.36 -25.15
CA ASN A 268 19.27 -12.45 -24.18
C ASN A 268 18.26 -13.54 -24.56
N LYS A 269 18.15 -13.92 -25.83
CA LYS A 269 17.32 -15.05 -26.27
C LYS A 269 17.64 -16.38 -25.58
N TYR A 270 18.80 -16.52 -24.97
CA TYR A 270 19.17 -17.73 -24.20
C TYR A 270 18.70 -17.71 -22.74
N LEU A 271 18.11 -16.60 -22.26
CA LEU A 271 17.41 -16.52 -20.97
C LEU A 271 16.00 -17.14 -21.14
N THR A 272 15.96 -18.45 -21.31
CA THR A 272 14.71 -19.20 -21.55
C THR A 272 13.77 -19.08 -20.35
N ALA A 273 12.46 -18.94 -20.61
CA ALA A 273 11.41 -18.70 -19.61
C ALA A 273 11.60 -17.40 -18.80
N GLN A 274 12.37 -16.45 -19.34
CA GLN A 274 12.58 -15.12 -18.75
C GLN A 274 12.56 -14.03 -19.84
N GLN A 275 11.76 -14.23 -20.87
CA GLN A 275 11.58 -13.26 -21.96
C GLN A 275 10.47 -12.24 -21.58
N PRO A 276 10.42 -11.07 -22.22
CA PRO A 276 9.33 -10.11 -22.01
C PRO A 276 7.95 -10.72 -22.15
N GLU A 277 7.75 -11.60 -23.14
CA GLU A 277 6.48 -12.26 -23.45
C GLU A 277 6.02 -13.20 -22.36
N ASP A 278 6.95 -13.87 -21.64
CA ASP A 278 6.62 -14.74 -20.51
C ASP A 278 6.00 -13.91 -19.37
N PHE A 279 6.57 -12.73 -19.10
CA PHE A 279 6.06 -11.83 -18.04
C PHE A 279 4.81 -11.06 -18.46
N GLU A 280 4.60 -10.81 -19.75
CA GLU A 280 3.34 -10.26 -20.25
C GLU A 280 2.18 -11.23 -20.01
N ALA A 281 2.37 -12.51 -20.35
CA ALA A 281 1.36 -13.53 -20.10
C ALA A 281 1.01 -13.65 -18.60
N ILE A 282 2.02 -13.58 -17.72
CA ILE A 282 1.83 -13.57 -16.25
C ILE A 282 1.07 -12.32 -15.81
N LEU A 283 1.43 -11.16 -16.36
CA LEU A 283 0.79 -9.88 -16.01
C LEU A 283 -0.67 -9.84 -16.46
N ASP A 284 -0.99 -10.31 -17.66
CA ASP A 284 -2.34 -10.35 -18.21
C ASP A 284 -3.26 -11.27 -17.38
N GLU A 285 -2.76 -12.44 -16.96
CA GLU A 285 -3.49 -13.33 -16.07
C GLU A 285 -3.72 -12.71 -14.70
N LEU A 286 -2.69 -12.07 -14.13
CA LEU A 286 -2.76 -11.40 -12.84
C LEU A 286 -3.74 -10.21 -12.90
N ASP A 287 -3.65 -9.36 -13.93
CA ASP A 287 -4.52 -8.22 -14.13
C ASP A 287 -5.97 -8.65 -14.22
N THR A 288 -6.27 -9.70 -15.00
CA THR A 288 -7.63 -10.23 -15.13
C THR A 288 -8.19 -10.68 -13.78
N ARG A 289 -7.44 -11.44 -12.99
CA ARG A 289 -7.86 -11.91 -11.67
C ARG A 289 -8.04 -10.77 -10.67
N VAL A 290 -7.11 -9.83 -10.64
CA VAL A 290 -7.16 -8.68 -9.72
C VAL A 290 -8.36 -7.80 -10.04
N ARG A 291 -8.61 -7.54 -11.33
CA ARG A 291 -9.77 -6.73 -11.76
C ARG A 291 -11.10 -7.36 -11.36
N ASP A 292 -11.24 -8.65 -11.53
CA ASP A 292 -12.45 -9.36 -11.13
C ASP A 292 -12.67 -9.27 -9.61
N LEU A 293 -11.64 -9.60 -8.82
CA LEU A 293 -11.69 -9.50 -7.36
C LEU A 293 -11.93 -8.07 -6.84
N ALA A 294 -11.41 -7.07 -7.54
CA ALA A 294 -11.53 -5.66 -7.14
C ALA A 294 -12.95 -5.09 -7.30
N THR A 295 -13.82 -5.73 -8.07
CA THR A 295 -15.24 -5.31 -8.22
C THR A 295 -16.11 -5.66 -7.02
N THR A 296 -15.64 -6.55 -6.13
CA THR A 296 -16.40 -7.02 -4.95
C THR A 296 -15.59 -6.99 -3.66
N PRO A 297 -14.96 -5.85 -3.28
CA PRO A 297 -14.00 -5.79 -2.19
C PRO A 297 -14.61 -6.05 -0.80
N TYR A 298 -15.93 -6.09 -0.69
CA TYR A 298 -16.67 -6.40 0.55
C TYR A 298 -17.14 -7.86 0.64
N GLU A 299 -16.87 -8.68 -0.37
CA GLU A 299 -17.15 -10.11 -0.30
C GLU A 299 -16.34 -10.74 0.84
N THR A 300 -16.98 -11.53 1.70
CA THR A 300 -16.40 -12.07 2.93
C THR A 300 -16.30 -13.58 2.97
N SER A 301 -16.71 -14.28 1.90
CA SER A 301 -16.58 -15.74 1.81
C SER A 301 -15.12 -16.16 1.88
N GLU A 302 -14.90 -17.35 2.38
CA GLU A 302 -13.55 -17.91 2.52
C GLU A 302 -12.90 -18.16 1.16
N ALA A 303 -13.70 -18.62 0.19
CA ALA A 303 -13.24 -18.84 -1.18
C ALA A 303 -12.74 -17.53 -1.82
N TYR A 304 -13.48 -16.44 -1.67
CA TYR A 304 -13.07 -15.14 -2.15
C TYR A 304 -11.79 -14.67 -1.43
N TRP A 305 -11.75 -14.75 -0.11
CA TRP A 305 -10.57 -14.35 0.66
C TRP A 305 -9.32 -15.16 0.26
N ARG A 306 -9.48 -16.47 0.04
CA ARG A 306 -8.41 -17.32 -0.48
C ARG A 306 -7.90 -16.83 -1.83
N ALA A 307 -8.81 -16.47 -2.76
CA ALA A 307 -8.46 -15.96 -4.08
C ALA A 307 -7.70 -14.61 -3.99
N VAL A 308 -8.10 -13.70 -3.11
CA VAL A 308 -7.40 -12.43 -2.84
C VAL A 308 -5.98 -12.69 -2.32
N VAL A 309 -5.82 -13.59 -1.35
CA VAL A 309 -4.51 -13.94 -0.78
C VAL A 309 -3.61 -14.56 -1.84
N GLN A 310 -4.15 -15.46 -2.68
CA GLN A 310 -3.40 -16.09 -3.78
C GLN A 310 -2.96 -15.06 -4.82
N ALA A 311 -3.86 -14.17 -5.28
CA ALA A 311 -3.52 -13.12 -6.23
C ALA A 311 -2.40 -12.21 -5.70
N ARG A 312 -2.44 -11.87 -4.41
CA ARG A 312 -1.38 -11.07 -3.78
C ARG A 312 -0.04 -11.81 -3.68
N LEU A 313 -0.06 -13.11 -3.39
CA LEU A 313 1.13 -13.95 -3.38
C LEU A 313 1.77 -13.99 -4.76
N ASP A 314 0.98 -14.33 -5.78
CA ASP A 314 1.43 -14.44 -7.17
C ASP A 314 2.00 -13.11 -7.68
N ALA A 315 1.33 -11.98 -7.36
CA ALA A 315 1.80 -10.64 -7.69
C ALA A 315 3.19 -10.35 -7.11
N GLY A 316 3.43 -10.70 -5.84
CA GLY A 316 4.74 -10.51 -5.21
C GLY A 316 5.84 -11.36 -5.82
N GLU A 317 5.55 -12.62 -6.10
CA GLU A 317 6.50 -13.57 -6.70
C GLU A 317 6.82 -13.18 -8.15
N ALA A 318 5.81 -12.81 -8.94
CA ALA A 318 5.98 -12.35 -10.32
C ALA A 318 6.81 -11.05 -10.38
N THR A 319 6.59 -10.13 -9.45
CA THR A 319 7.36 -8.86 -9.38
C THR A 319 8.85 -9.11 -9.15
N MET A 320 9.19 -9.99 -8.22
CA MET A 320 10.60 -10.35 -7.94
C MET A 320 11.22 -11.06 -9.15
N ALA A 321 10.49 -11.98 -9.78
CA ALA A 321 10.96 -12.70 -10.96
C ALA A 321 11.19 -11.76 -12.16
N ALA A 322 10.25 -10.85 -12.44
CA ALA A 322 10.37 -9.90 -13.54
C ALA A 322 11.55 -8.93 -13.34
N ALA A 323 11.73 -8.38 -12.13
CA ALA A 323 12.85 -7.51 -11.83
C ALA A 323 14.21 -8.23 -11.89
N HIS A 324 14.25 -9.50 -11.46
CA HIS A 324 15.42 -10.37 -11.62
C HIS A 324 15.76 -10.61 -13.11
N ALA A 325 14.76 -10.96 -13.92
CA ALA A 325 14.94 -11.13 -15.37
C ALA A 325 15.43 -9.84 -16.04
N ALA A 326 14.84 -8.69 -15.71
CA ALA A 326 15.28 -7.40 -16.23
C ALA A 326 16.74 -7.09 -15.87
N MET A 327 17.20 -7.46 -14.67
CA MET A 327 18.61 -7.35 -14.28
C MET A 327 19.51 -8.24 -15.15
N LEU A 328 19.13 -9.49 -15.42
CA LEU A 328 19.89 -10.39 -16.28
C LEU A 328 19.95 -9.88 -17.72
N HIS A 329 18.84 -9.37 -18.27
CA HIS A 329 18.78 -8.77 -19.60
C HIS A 329 19.67 -7.54 -19.74
N THR A 330 19.83 -6.76 -18.68
CA THR A 330 20.71 -5.57 -18.67
C THR A 330 22.19 -5.93 -18.46
N GLY A 331 22.46 -7.07 -17.84
CA GLY A 331 23.81 -7.55 -17.54
C GLY A 331 24.60 -6.58 -16.63
N ALA A 332 25.89 -6.47 -16.83
CA ALA A 332 26.78 -5.64 -16.01
C ALA A 332 26.38 -4.17 -15.92
N ARG A 333 25.71 -3.63 -16.94
CA ARG A 333 25.16 -2.26 -16.92
C ARG A 333 24.10 -2.08 -15.85
N GLY A 334 23.18 -3.06 -15.72
CA GLY A 334 22.12 -3.07 -14.71
C GLY A 334 22.65 -3.13 -13.28
N TYR A 335 23.81 -3.69 -13.08
CA TYR A 335 24.46 -3.82 -11.76
C TYR A 335 25.13 -2.52 -11.29
N HIS A 336 25.24 -1.51 -12.13
CA HIS A 336 25.79 -0.22 -11.76
C HIS A 336 24.80 0.59 -10.91
N LYS A 337 25.28 1.26 -9.84
CA LYS A 337 24.41 2.02 -8.90
C LYS A 337 23.56 3.10 -9.56
N SER A 338 23.99 3.69 -10.69
CA SER A 338 23.24 4.69 -11.43
C SER A 338 22.17 4.12 -12.37
N HIS A 339 22.13 2.79 -12.57
CA HIS A 339 21.17 2.17 -13.48
C HIS A 339 19.86 1.80 -12.75
N LYS A 340 18.71 2.04 -13.40
CA LYS A 340 17.41 1.79 -12.79
C LYS A 340 17.18 0.32 -12.39
N ALA A 341 17.73 -0.65 -13.11
CA ALA A 341 17.47 -2.07 -12.86
C ALA A 341 17.85 -2.51 -11.44
N GLN A 342 18.96 -2.03 -10.86
CA GLN A 342 19.35 -2.33 -9.50
C GLN A 342 18.36 -1.74 -8.47
N ARG A 343 17.83 -0.55 -8.72
CA ARG A 343 16.81 0.06 -7.87
C ARG A 343 15.51 -0.75 -7.94
N ARG A 344 15.05 -1.07 -9.14
CA ARG A 344 13.82 -1.87 -9.35
C ARG A 344 13.89 -3.24 -8.70
N MET A 345 15.06 -3.89 -8.74
CA MET A 345 15.27 -5.16 -8.04
C MET A 345 15.11 -5.01 -6.51
N ARG A 346 15.64 -3.94 -5.92
CA ARG A 346 15.49 -3.66 -4.48
C ARG A 346 14.02 -3.34 -4.12
N GLU A 347 13.35 -2.54 -4.91
CA GLU A 347 11.92 -2.22 -4.78
C GLU A 347 11.05 -3.49 -4.92
N ALA A 348 11.36 -4.38 -5.84
CA ALA A 348 10.64 -5.64 -6.04
C ALA A 348 10.72 -6.58 -4.81
N TYR A 349 11.88 -6.67 -4.17
CA TYR A 349 11.98 -7.41 -2.91
C TYR A 349 11.11 -6.84 -1.81
N PHE A 350 10.93 -5.50 -1.77
CA PHE A 350 10.02 -4.88 -0.81
C PHE A 350 8.56 -5.30 -1.06
N VAL A 351 8.12 -5.43 -2.31
CA VAL A 351 6.78 -5.96 -2.63
C VAL A 351 6.57 -7.36 -2.06
N GLY A 352 7.62 -8.20 -2.04
CA GLY A 352 7.58 -9.53 -1.46
C GLY A 352 7.57 -9.58 0.08
N ILE A 353 7.97 -8.48 0.75
CA ILE A 353 8.11 -8.45 2.22
C ILE A 353 7.14 -7.48 2.92
N VAL A 354 6.51 -6.55 2.20
CA VAL A 354 5.48 -5.67 2.78
C VAL A 354 4.30 -6.51 3.29
N THR A 355 3.74 -6.11 4.43
CA THR A 355 2.69 -6.89 5.11
C THR A 355 1.34 -6.87 4.35
N PRO A 356 0.73 -8.05 4.08
CA PRO A 356 1.21 -9.40 4.40
C PRO A 356 2.36 -9.86 3.49
N ALA A 357 3.48 -10.27 4.10
CA ALA A 357 4.66 -10.74 3.38
C ALA A 357 4.45 -12.13 2.77
N THR A 358 5.25 -12.51 1.76
CA THR A 358 5.19 -13.83 1.08
C THR A 358 5.06 -15.01 2.05
N LYS A 359 5.90 -15.07 3.12
CA LYS A 359 5.80 -16.14 4.11
C LYS A 359 4.49 -16.13 4.90
N GLN A 360 3.93 -14.95 5.15
CA GLN A 360 2.65 -14.78 5.83
C GLN A 360 1.49 -15.19 4.90
N LEU A 361 1.51 -14.79 3.64
CA LEU A 361 0.51 -15.18 2.64
C LEU A 361 0.47 -16.70 2.43
N ARG A 362 1.65 -17.35 2.33
CA ARG A 362 1.73 -18.81 2.26
C ARG A 362 1.17 -19.51 3.48
N LYS A 363 1.43 -18.97 4.70
CA LYS A 363 0.83 -19.49 5.92
C LYS A 363 -0.69 -19.32 5.91
N MET A 364 -1.19 -18.15 5.50
CA MET A 364 -2.64 -17.88 5.40
C MET A 364 -3.33 -18.88 4.48
N LEU A 365 -2.77 -19.17 3.30
CA LEU A 365 -3.31 -20.16 2.37
C LEU A 365 -3.32 -21.56 3.00
N ALA A 366 -2.23 -21.96 3.66
CA ALA A 366 -2.15 -23.27 4.32
C ALA A 366 -3.19 -23.40 5.45
N ASP A 367 -3.41 -22.34 6.24
CA ASP A 367 -4.42 -22.33 7.31
C ASP A 367 -5.84 -22.46 6.71
N ILE A 368 -6.18 -21.68 5.66
CA ILE A 368 -7.46 -21.75 4.98
C ILE A 368 -7.72 -23.14 4.39
N ASP A 369 -6.72 -23.71 3.70
CA ASP A 369 -6.84 -25.05 3.09
C ASP A 369 -7.01 -26.16 4.14
N ALA A 370 -6.42 -26.02 5.32
CA ALA A 370 -6.58 -26.96 6.43
C ALA A 370 -7.98 -26.88 7.05
N GLU A 371 -8.55 -25.66 7.24
CA GLU A 371 -9.90 -25.45 7.78
C GLU A 371 -10.97 -25.95 6.81
N GLY A 372 -10.79 -25.77 5.49
CA GLY A 372 -11.72 -26.28 4.46
C GLY A 372 -11.70 -27.79 4.28
N SER A 373 -10.70 -28.49 4.86
CA SER A 373 -10.54 -29.95 4.77
C SER A 373 -11.06 -30.68 6.03
N ALA A 374 -11.44 -29.95 7.08
CA ALA A 374 -11.96 -30.46 8.36
C ALA A 374 -13.50 -30.44 8.39
#